data_9b19308f5a87440a3e7e365b513a7276
#
_entry.id   9b19308f5a87440a3e7e365b513a7276
#
_cell.length_a   1.000
_cell.length_b   1.000
_cell.length_c   1.000
_cell.angle_alpha   90.00
_cell.angle_beta   90.00
_cell.angle_gamma   90.00
#
_symmetry.space_group_name_H-M   'P 1'
#
loop_
_entity.id
_entity.type
_entity.pdbx_description
1 polymer ?
#
loop_
_entity_poly.entity_id
_entity_poly.type
_entity_poly.pdbx_seq_one_letter_code
_entity_poly.pdbx_strand_id
1 'polypeptide(L)'
;MKTASTIMTTKVVTVTPETSVAEIASLLLEHKISAVPVIDDEQRVVGIVSEGDLLGRPPCGSPRGWWLRLFDESAACLEEIATARHLKARDVMTSPAVTVGEETPIDILATLMRRRRVKRVPILLDGRLVGIISRADVLDALARYGQEAASR
;
A
#
# COMPACT_ATOMS: atom_id res chain seq x y z
N MET A 1 22.62 -9.46 11.49
CA MET A 1 22.08 -8.84 10.26
C MET A 1 20.62 -8.50 10.53
N LYS A 2 20.21 -7.30 10.23
CA LYS A 2 18.82 -6.89 10.52
C LYS A 2 17.90 -7.24 9.34
N THR A 3 16.76 -7.77 9.68
CA THR A 3 15.78 -8.34 8.74
C THR A 3 14.49 -7.51 8.75
N ALA A 4 13.59 -7.80 7.83
CA ALA A 4 12.30 -7.15 7.71
C ALA A 4 11.53 -7.17 9.03
N SER A 5 11.55 -8.28 9.76
CA SER A 5 10.88 -8.41 11.07
C SER A 5 11.32 -7.37 12.11
N THR A 6 12.54 -6.84 12.01
CA THR A 6 13.06 -5.86 12.99
C THR A 6 12.56 -4.44 12.76
N ILE A 7 12.04 -4.12 11.57
CA ILE A 7 11.60 -2.77 11.22
C ILE A 7 10.15 -2.70 10.76
N MET A 8 9.49 -3.83 10.55
CA MET A 8 8.12 -3.84 10.04
C MET A 8 7.10 -3.30 11.06
N THR A 9 6.04 -2.69 10.56
CA THR A 9 4.85 -2.38 11.33
C THR A 9 3.96 -3.62 11.36
N THR A 10 3.62 -4.09 12.56
CA THR A 10 2.83 -5.33 12.75
C THR A 10 1.32 -5.10 12.78
N LYS A 11 0.89 -3.89 13.18
CA LYS A 11 -0.54 -3.51 13.12
C LYS A 11 -0.86 -2.99 11.73
N VAL A 12 -1.16 -3.91 10.82
CA VAL A 12 -1.43 -3.59 9.42
C VAL A 12 -2.92 -3.39 9.21
N VAL A 13 -3.30 -2.23 8.67
CA VAL A 13 -4.66 -1.99 8.17
C VAL A 13 -4.80 -2.72 6.86
N THR A 14 -5.76 -3.62 6.77
CA THR A 14 -6.02 -4.45 5.59
C THR A 14 -7.44 -4.29 5.09
N VAL A 15 -7.67 -4.64 3.84
CA VAL A 15 -8.99 -4.69 3.23
C VAL A 15 -9.16 -6.03 2.50
N THR A 16 -10.39 -6.34 2.13
CA THR A 16 -10.71 -7.50 1.30
C THR A 16 -10.90 -7.08 -0.15
N PRO A 17 -10.89 -8.03 -1.12
CA PRO A 17 -11.17 -7.70 -2.51
C PRO A 17 -12.53 -7.02 -2.75
N GLU A 18 -13.47 -7.24 -1.84
CA GLU A 18 -14.83 -6.68 -1.92
C GLU A 18 -14.98 -5.31 -1.26
N THR A 19 -13.97 -4.82 -0.55
CA THR A 19 -14.01 -3.49 0.11
C THR A 19 -14.14 -2.40 -0.94
N SER A 20 -15.08 -1.46 -0.73
CA SER A 20 -15.27 -0.36 -1.67
C SER A 20 -14.10 0.61 -1.70
N VAL A 21 -13.88 1.23 -2.84
CA VAL A 21 -12.83 2.25 -3.01
C VAL A 21 -13.06 3.44 -2.08
N ALA A 22 -14.31 3.84 -1.85
CA ALA A 22 -14.64 4.92 -0.91
C ALA A 22 -14.23 4.59 0.53
N GLU A 23 -14.45 3.35 0.96
CA GLU A 23 -14.03 2.86 2.27
C GLU A 23 -12.50 2.82 2.38
N ILE A 24 -11.80 2.37 1.32
CA ILE A 24 -10.35 2.38 1.26
C ILE A 24 -9.80 3.82 1.41
N ALA A 25 -10.35 4.77 0.67
CA ALA A 25 -9.94 6.17 0.78
C ALA A 25 -10.12 6.71 2.20
N SER A 26 -11.24 6.39 2.85
CA SER A 26 -11.48 6.76 4.25
C SER A 26 -10.45 6.15 5.20
N LEU A 27 -10.10 4.87 5.02
CA LEU A 27 -9.09 4.18 5.83
C LEU A 27 -7.69 4.81 5.66
N LEU A 28 -7.31 5.16 4.43
CA LEU A 28 -6.03 5.83 4.18
C LEU A 28 -5.94 7.17 4.90
N LEU A 29 -7.01 7.96 4.89
CA LEU A 29 -7.07 9.25 5.56
C LEU A 29 -7.11 9.12 7.09
N GLU A 30 -7.94 8.22 7.61
CA GLU A 30 -8.11 7.99 9.04
C GLU A 30 -6.82 7.52 9.71
N HIS A 31 -6.14 6.56 9.10
CA HIS A 31 -4.91 5.97 9.63
C HIS A 31 -3.65 6.70 9.18
N LYS A 32 -3.76 7.75 8.36
CA LYS A 32 -2.63 8.51 7.80
C LYS A 32 -1.60 7.60 7.12
N ILE A 33 -2.10 6.68 6.31
CA ILE A 33 -1.31 5.72 5.52
C ILE A 33 -1.55 5.94 4.05
N SER A 34 -0.66 5.45 3.19
CA SER A 34 -0.75 5.67 1.75
C SER A 34 -0.97 4.40 0.94
N ALA A 35 -1.10 3.27 1.60
CA ALA A 35 -1.45 2.01 0.96
C ALA A 35 -2.00 1.01 1.97
N VAL A 36 -2.82 0.08 1.48
CA VAL A 36 -3.37 -1.03 2.25
C VAL A 36 -3.21 -2.34 1.49
N PRO A 37 -2.74 -3.41 2.14
CA PRO A 37 -2.78 -4.74 1.55
C PRO A 37 -4.21 -5.24 1.42
N VAL A 38 -4.47 -5.96 0.33
CA VAL A 38 -5.73 -6.67 0.09
C VAL A 38 -5.49 -8.14 0.42
N ILE A 39 -6.26 -8.68 1.34
CA ILE A 39 -6.12 -10.06 1.82
C ILE A 39 -7.37 -10.87 1.54
N ASP A 40 -7.18 -12.17 1.32
CA ASP A 40 -8.27 -13.14 1.20
C ASP A 40 -8.70 -13.68 2.58
N ASP A 41 -9.67 -14.61 2.58
CA ASP A 41 -10.21 -15.24 3.79
C ASP A 41 -9.14 -16.07 4.56
N GLU A 42 -8.05 -16.44 3.90
CA GLU A 42 -6.95 -17.21 4.48
C GLU A 42 -5.78 -16.32 4.94
N GLN A 43 -5.98 -15.00 4.99
CA GLN A 43 -4.96 -14.00 5.37
C GLN A 43 -3.80 -13.89 4.38
N ARG A 44 -3.97 -14.36 3.15
CA ARG A 44 -2.98 -14.23 2.09
C ARG A 44 -3.14 -12.91 1.36
N VAL A 45 -2.02 -12.29 1.02
CA VAL A 45 -2.01 -11.02 0.26
C VAL A 45 -2.29 -11.31 -1.21
N VAL A 46 -3.42 -10.82 -1.72
CA VAL A 46 -3.81 -10.95 -3.12
C VAL A 46 -3.51 -9.71 -3.94
N GLY A 47 -3.25 -8.59 -3.29
CA GLY A 47 -2.90 -7.34 -3.96
C GLY A 47 -2.59 -6.23 -2.95
N ILE A 48 -2.36 -5.03 -3.47
CA ILE A 48 -2.16 -3.83 -2.67
C ILE A 48 -2.85 -2.65 -3.37
N VAL A 49 -3.50 -1.80 -2.60
CA VAL A 49 -4.09 -0.55 -3.07
C VAL A 49 -3.32 0.62 -2.46
N SER A 50 -2.77 1.46 -3.31
CA SER A 50 -2.04 2.66 -2.91
C SER A 50 -2.79 3.94 -3.29
N GLU A 51 -2.35 5.07 -2.75
CA GLU A 51 -2.82 6.39 -3.20
C GLU A 51 -2.69 6.54 -4.72
N GLY A 52 -1.57 6.07 -5.29
CA GLY A 52 -1.33 6.12 -6.72
C GLY A 52 -2.38 5.36 -7.53
N ASP A 53 -2.86 4.23 -7.04
CA ASP A 53 -3.91 3.47 -7.70
C ASP A 53 -5.24 4.22 -7.69
N LEU A 54 -5.53 4.95 -6.62
CA LEU A 54 -6.74 5.77 -6.50
C LEU A 54 -6.65 7.08 -7.27
N LEU A 55 -5.47 7.71 -7.32
CA LEU A 55 -5.24 8.99 -8.00
C LEU A 55 -5.00 8.84 -9.51
N GLY A 56 -4.50 7.69 -9.94
CA GLY A 56 -4.01 7.46 -11.30
C GLY A 56 -5.07 7.16 -12.35
N ARG A 57 -6.34 6.97 -11.97
CA ARG A 57 -7.44 6.61 -12.89
C ARG A 57 -8.64 7.56 -12.73
N PRO A 58 -8.58 8.78 -13.29
CA PRO A 58 -9.74 9.65 -13.27
C PRO A 58 -10.81 9.10 -14.25
N PRO A 59 -12.05 8.87 -13.80
CA PRO A 59 -13.14 8.42 -14.67
C PRO A 59 -13.46 9.40 -15.80
N CYS A 60 -13.04 10.66 -15.69
CA CYS A 60 -13.40 11.74 -16.61
C CYS A 60 -12.21 12.41 -17.30
N GLY A 61 -11.06 11.76 -17.42
CA GLY A 61 -9.88 12.35 -18.07
C GLY A 61 -9.31 13.57 -17.35
N SER A 62 -9.70 13.83 -16.11
CA SER A 62 -9.22 14.96 -15.33
C SER A 62 -7.87 14.63 -14.66
N PRO A 63 -6.91 15.59 -14.63
CA PRO A 63 -5.64 15.41 -13.95
C PRO A 63 -5.74 15.37 -12.42
N ARG A 64 -6.91 15.65 -11.86
CA ARG A 64 -7.14 15.55 -10.40
C ARG A 64 -7.67 14.17 -10.05
N GLY A 65 -7.25 13.66 -8.90
CA GLY A 65 -7.67 12.35 -8.42
C GLY A 65 -9.19 12.18 -8.44
N TRP A 66 -9.65 11.13 -9.09
CA TRP A 66 -11.07 10.86 -9.27
C TRP A 66 -11.83 10.71 -7.94
N TRP A 67 -11.16 10.27 -6.90
CA TRP A 67 -11.75 10.12 -5.56
C TRP A 67 -12.09 11.48 -4.91
N LEU A 68 -11.37 12.57 -5.24
CA LEU A 68 -11.71 13.93 -4.79
C LEU A 68 -13.07 14.36 -5.34
N ARG A 69 -13.48 13.84 -6.49
CA ARG A 69 -14.77 14.14 -7.10
C ARG A 69 -15.93 13.37 -6.49
N LEU A 70 -15.66 12.31 -5.70
CA LEU A 70 -16.70 11.67 -4.89
C LEU A 70 -17.30 12.64 -3.87
N PHE A 71 -16.58 13.72 -3.54
CA PHE A 71 -16.98 14.75 -2.59
C PHE A 71 -17.37 16.07 -3.25
N ASP A 72 -17.25 16.19 -4.58
CA ASP A 72 -17.59 17.41 -5.34
C ASP A 72 -18.91 17.20 -6.10
N GLU A 73 -19.93 17.99 -5.73
CA GLU A 73 -21.24 17.91 -6.34
C GLU A 73 -21.36 18.60 -7.72
N SER A 74 -20.30 19.26 -8.19
CA SER A 74 -20.30 20.00 -9.46
C SER A 74 -20.11 19.11 -10.70
N ALA A 75 -20.74 17.95 -10.74
CA ALA A 75 -20.36 16.89 -11.65
C ALA A 75 -20.97 16.99 -13.05
N ALA A 76 -20.13 17.30 -14.02
CA ALA A 76 -20.35 16.93 -15.43
C ALA A 76 -20.21 15.39 -15.66
N CYS A 77 -19.95 14.59 -14.61
CA CYS A 77 -19.63 13.16 -14.68
C CYS A 77 -20.38 12.33 -13.65
N LEU A 78 -21.63 12.66 -13.34
CA LEU A 78 -22.44 11.96 -12.32
C LEU A 78 -22.55 10.45 -12.57
N GLU A 79 -22.66 10.02 -13.81
CA GLU A 79 -22.73 8.59 -14.15
C GLU A 79 -21.40 7.87 -13.90
N GLU A 80 -20.28 8.52 -14.19
CA GLU A 80 -18.95 7.96 -13.96
C GLU A 80 -18.61 7.93 -12.47
N ILE A 81 -19.05 8.94 -11.70
CA ILE A 81 -18.92 8.95 -10.23
C ILE A 81 -19.77 7.86 -9.62
N ALA A 82 -21.01 7.67 -10.10
CA ALA A 82 -21.87 6.59 -9.63
C ALA A 82 -21.23 5.22 -9.92
N THR A 83 -20.61 5.04 -11.09
CA THR A 83 -19.87 3.83 -11.44
C THR A 83 -18.63 3.67 -10.56
N ALA A 84 -17.88 4.74 -10.31
CA ALA A 84 -16.71 4.74 -9.44
C ALA A 84 -17.05 4.37 -7.98
N ARG A 85 -18.23 4.77 -7.48
CA ARG A 85 -18.72 4.37 -6.15
C ARG A 85 -18.91 2.86 -5.99
N HIS A 86 -19.10 2.13 -7.09
CA HIS A 86 -19.24 0.69 -7.10
C HIS A 86 -17.91 -0.05 -7.28
N LEU A 87 -16.80 0.67 -7.51
CA LEU A 87 -15.48 0.06 -7.61
C LEU A 87 -15.05 -0.51 -6.24
N LYS A 88 -14.46 -1.68 -6.33
CA LYS A 88 -13.95 -2.45 -5.18
C LYS A 88 -12.43 -2.55 -5.24
N ALA A 89 -11.83 -2.97 -4.13
CA ALA A 89 -10.39 -3.18 -4.05
C ALA A 89 -9.85 -4.01 -5.23
N ARG A 90 -10.52 -5.10 -5.58
CA ARG A 90 -10.12 -5.97 -6.70
C ARG A 90 -10.05 -5.27 -8.07
N ASP A 91 -10.82 -4.19 -8.26
CA ASP A 91 -10.88 -3.46 -9.52
C ASP A 91 -9.71 -2.50 -9.70
N VAL A 92 -9.10 -2.05 -8.61
CA VAL A 92 -8.06 -1.01 -8.61
C VAL A 92 -6.71 -1.47 -8.07
N MET A 93 -6.66 -2.60 -7.33
CA MET A 93 -5.44 -3.11 -6.72
C MET A 93 -4.37 -3.47 -7.75
N THR A 94 -3.12 -3.35 -7.37
CA THR A 94 -1.98 -3.96 -8.06
C THR A 94 -1.89 -5.41 -7.63
N SER A 95 -1.96 -6.34 -8.58
CA SER A 95 -1.91 -7.77 -8.31
C SER A 95 -1.04 -8.47 -9.37
N PRO A 96 -0.13 -9.39 -8.99
CA PRO A 96 0.21 -9.71 -7.61
C PRO A 96 0.97 -8.58 -6.91
N ALA A 97 0.84 -8.50 -5.58
CA ALA A 97 1.64 -7.57 -4.78
C ALA A 97 3.08 -8.09 -4.66
N VAL A 98 4.03 -7.15 -4.61
CA VAL A 98 5.42 -7.48 -4.26
C VAL A 98 5.47 -7.73 -2.76
N THR A 99 5.80 -8.93 -2.34
CA THR A 99 5.89 -9.36 -0.94
C THR A 99 7.24 -10.00 -0.65
N VAL A 100 7.65 -10.01 0.62
CA VAL A 100 8.85 -10.71 1.07
C VAL A 100 8.58 -11.42 2.39
N GLY A 101 9.42 -12.38 2.74
CA GLY A 101 9.40 -13.03 4.05
C GLY A 101 9.99 -12.15 5.15
N GLU A 102 9.63 -12.42 6.39
CA GLU A 102 10.09 -11.65 7.56
C GLU A 102 11.61 -11.72 7.79
N GLU A 103 12.26 -12.77 7.31
CA GLU A 103 13.71 -12.96 7.42
C GLU A 103 14.52 -12.23 6.32
N THR A 104 13.85 -11.53 5.41
CA THR A 104 14.54 -10.83 4.32
C THR A 104 15.45 -9.73 4.88
N PRO A 105 16.75 -9.72 4.51
CA PRO A 105 17.67 -8.65 4.91
C PRO A 105 17.23 -7.28 4.38
N ILE A 106 17.47 -6.23 5.15
CA ILE A 106 17.03 -4.87 4.81
C ILE A 106 17.65 -4.35 3.51
N ASP A 107 18.91 -4.68 3.23
CA ASP A 107 19.61 -4.29 2.00
C ASP A 107 18.98 -4.94 0.75
N ILE A 108 18.57 -6.19 0.86
CA ILE A 108 17.84 -6.91 -0.20
C ILE A 108 16.46 -6.25 -0.40
N LEU A 109 15.77 -5.96 0.70
CA LEU A 109 14.48 -5.28 0.65
C LEU A 109 14.58 -3.90 -0.01
N ALA A 110 15.58 -3.10 0.36
CA ALA A 110 15.82 -1.78 -0.25
C ALA A 110 16.07 -1.89 -1.77
N THR A 111 16.86 -2.88 -2.18
CA THR A 111 17.13 -3.15 -3.59
C THR A 111 15.86 -3.57 -4.34
N LEU A 112 15.07 -4.44 -3.74
CA LEU A 112 13.80 -4.88 -4.31
C LEU A 112 12.82 -3.72 -4.51
N MET A 113 12.66 -2.87 -3.48
CA MET A 113 11.78 -1.70 -3.54
C MET A 113 12.19 -0.74 -4.65
N ARG A 114 13.49 -0.51 -4.83
CA ARG A 114 14.02 0.32 -5.91
C ARG A 114 13.76 -0.29 -7.29
N ARG A 115 14.09 -1.57 -7.46
CA ARG A 115 13.94 -2.29 -8.75
C ARG A 115 12.49 -2.40 -9.19
N ARG A 116 11.61 -2.69 -8.26
CA ARG A 116 10.16 -2.84 -8.52
C ARG A 116 9.40 -1.51 -8.47
N ARG A 117 10.07 -0.42 -8.07
CA ARG A 117 9.46 0.91 -7.94
C ARG A 117 8.23 0.91 -7.03
N VAL A 118 8.30 0.16 -5.94
CA VAL A 118 7.26 0.08 -4.92
C VAL A 118 7.66 0.87 -3.69
N LYS A 119 6.69 1.50 -3.04
CA LYS A 119 6.89 2.31 -1.83
C LYS A 119 6.59 1.54 -0.55
N ARG A 120 5.92 0.42 -0.66
CA ARG A 120 5.52 -0.44 0.46
C ARG A 120 5.58 -1.90 0.04
N VAL A 121 5.96 -2.73 1.01
CA VAL A 121 6.07 -4.18 0.80
C VAL A 121 5.41 -4.88 1.98
N PRO A 122 4.34 -5.64 1.76
CA PRO A 122 3.79 -6.53 2.77
C PRO A 122 4.78 -7.65 3.11
N ILE A 123 4.84 -7.98 4.39
CA ILE A 123 5.76 -9.00 4.93
C ILE A 123 4.96 -10.25 5.29
N LEU A 124 5.44 -11.38 4.86
CA LEU A 124 4.77 -12.66 5.04
C LEU A 124 5.55 -13.58 5.97
N LEU A 125 4.81 -14.40 6.71
CA LEU A 125 5.28 -15.56 7.44
C LEU A 125 4.35 -16.73 7.08
N ASP A 126 4.93 -17.81 6.56
CA ASP A 126 4.17 -18.98 6.10
C ASP A 126 2.99 -18.64 5.17
N GLY A 127 3.21 -17.67 4.27
CA GLY A 127 2.22 -17.21 3.31
C GLY A 127 1.17 -16.23 3.85
N ARG A 128 1.20 -15.91 5.15
CA ARG A 128 0.26 -15.00 5.80
C ARG A 128 0.88 -13.65 6.08
N LEU A 129 0.08 -12.60 5.98
CA LEU A 129 0.52 -11.24 6.29
C LEU A 129 0.83 -11.09 7.79
N VAL A 130 2.07 -10.66 8.09
CA VAL A 130 2.52 -10.39 9.47
C VAL A 130 2.98 -8.96 9.69
N GLY A 131 3.23 -8.22 8.63
CA GLY A 131 3.68 -6.83 8.74
C GLY A 131 3.70 -6.12 7.40
N ILE A 132 4.06 -4.85 7.45
CA ILE A 132 4.27 -4.01 6.27
C ILE A 132 5.48 -3.11 6.50
N ILE A 133 6.25 -2.87 5.46
CA ILE A 133 7.40 -1.97 5.48
C ILE A 133 7.21 -0.91 4.41
N SER A 134 7.37 0.35 4.79
CA SER A 134 7.42 1.47 3.87
C SER A 134 8.85 1.84 3.49
N ARG A 135 9.00 2.61 2.42
CA ARG A 135 10.29 3.17 2.02
C ARG A 135 10.90 4.05 3.11
N ALA A 136 10.05 4.78 3.86
CA ALA A 136 10.49 5.58 5.00
C ALA A 136 11.09 4.73 6.12
N ASP A 137 10.52 3.57 6.41
CA ASP A 137 11.04 2.64 7.41
C ASP A 137 12.44 2.14 7.04
N VAL A 138 12.63 1.81 5.77
CA VAL A 138 13.94 1.37 5.26
C VAL A 138 14.97 2.50 5.34
N LEU A 139 14.60 3.73 4.96
CA LEU A 139 15.49 4.89 5.06
C LEU A 139 15.89 5.21 6.50
N ASP A 140 14.93 5.14 7.44
CA ASP A 140 15.20 5.33 8.86
C ASP A 140 16.18 4.27 9.39
N ALA A 141 15.97 3.02 9.03
CA ALA A 141 16.86 1.93 9.39
C ALA A 141 18.28 2.14 8.86
N LEU A 142 18.42 2.49 7.59
CA LEU A 142 19.72 2.75 6.97
C LEU A 142 20.45 3.94 7.62
N ALA A 143 19.73 5.01 7.98
CA ALA A 143 20.31 6.17 8.65
C ALA A 143 20.85 5.80 10.03
N ARG A 144 20.12 5.02 10.80
CA ARG A 144 20.56 4.55 12.13
C ARG A 144 21.79 3.64 12.03
N TYR A 145 21.85 2.75 11.04
CA TYR A 145 23.00 1.86 10.84
C TYR A 145 24.25 2.60 10.39
N GLY A 146 24.11 3.63 9.54
CA GLY A 146 25.22 4.47 9.15
C GLY A 146 25.86 5.18 10.34
N GLN A 147 25.06 5.62 11.31
CA GLN A 147 25.54 6.24 12.55
C GLN A 147 26.24 5.23 13.47
N GLU A 148 25.70 4.04 13.65
CA GLU A 148 26.33 2.98 14.46
C GLU A 148 27.69 2.56 13.88
N ALA A 149 27.81 2.47 12.56
CA ALA A 149 29.06 2.14 11.89
C ALA A 149 30.11 3.25 11.99
N ALA A 150 29.68 4.50 11.99
CA ALA A 150 30.58 5.67 12.11
C ALA A 150 31.06 5.91 13.55
N SER A 151 30.38 5.34 14.55
CA SER A 151 30.70 5.46 15.97
C SER A 151 31.67 4.38 16.48
N ARG A 152 32.11 3.50 15.62
CA ARG A 152 33.11 2.46 15.91
C ARG A 152 34.43 2.77 15.28
#